data_66a65ed38012a3958c4c2a8cbacb166b
#
_entry.id   66a65ed38012a3958c4c2a8cbacb166b
#
_cell.length_a   1.000
_cell.length_b   1.000
_cell.length_c   1.000
_cell.angle_alpha   90.00
_cell.angle_beta   90.00
_cell.angle_gamma   90.00
#
_symmetry.space_group_name_H-M   'P 1'
#
loop_
_entity.id
_entity.type
_entity.pdbx_description
1 polymer ?
#
loop_
_entity_poly.entity_id
_entity_poly.type
_entity_poly.pdbx_seq_one_letter_code
_entity_poly.pdbx_strand_id
1 'polypeptide(L)'
;MDVSGISYRRGPFNSIIGNDEYIWEAYGVPMASLSRFPYPEYHSDRDNFSIMSETALNEAVNVLLKAIEYLESSTLIFKKFQGNICLSNPKYDLYIDTEQPAFGNMASENVQKMRLLADLIPTLHQPTTVKVLSGRVGLPEIDVMTYLQKWVEKGLIELK
;
A
#
# COMPACT_ATOMS: atom_id res chain seq x y z
N MET A 1 3.13 -7.81 -3.71
CA MET A 1 4.12 -7.73 -4.81
C MET A 1 5.02 -8.93 -4.69
N ASP A 2 5.08 -9.77 -5.69
CA ASP A 2 6.08 -10.83 -5.75
C ASP A 2 7.29 -10.26 -6.52
N VAL A 3 8.33 -9.93 -5.80
CA VAL A 3 9.53 -9.30 -6.37
C VAL A 3 10.66 -10.29 -6.67
N SER A 4 10.50 -11.55 -6.28
CA SER A 4 11.62 -12.50 -6.28
C SER A 4 11.40 -13.76 -7.12
N GLY A 5 10.16 -14.11 -7.46
CA GLY A 5 9.85 -15.45 -8.01
C GLY A 5 10.09 -16.60 -7.02
N ILE A 6 10.39 -16.27 -5.75
CA ILE A 6 10.68 -17.22 -4.67
C ILE A 6 9.39 -17.43 -3.87
N SER A 7 9.13 -18.69 -3.51
CA SER A 7 8.02 -18.99 -2.59
C SER A 7 8.31 -18.41 -1.20
N TYR A 8 7.37 -17.62 -0.67
CA TYR A 8 7.50 -17.01 0.64
C TYR A 8 6.18 -17.07 1.42
N ARG A 9 6.29 -16.97 2.73
CA ARG A 9 5.14 -16.80 3.64
C ARG A 9 5.06 -15.35 4.07
N ARG A 10 3.86 -14.81 4.07
CA ARG A 10 3.58 -13.46 4.55
C ARG A 10 2.51 -13.51 5.64
N GLY A 11 2.68 -12.76 6.68
CA GLY A 11 1.69 -12.60 7.74
C GLY A 11 1.78 -11.22 8.39
N PRO A 12 0.78 -10.84 9.18
CA PRO A 12 0.84 -9.65 10.00
C PRO A 12 1.97 -9.76 11.03
N PHE A 13 2.25 -8.64 11.68
CA PHE A 13 3.25 -8.54 12.74
C PHE A 13 3.15 -9.72 13.73
N ASN A 14 4.28 -10.33 14.04
CA ASN A 14 4.44 -11.42 15.00
C ASN A 14 3.57 -12.69 14.76
N SER A 15 3.06 -12.88 13.55
CA SER A 15 2.21 -14.03 13.22
C SER A 15 2.94 -15.26 12.67
N ILE A 16 4.17 -15.08 12.19
CA ILE A 16 5.00 -16.14 11.58
C ILE A 16 6.21 -16.44 12.46
N ILE A 17 6.96 -15.39 12.79
CA ILE A 17 8.10 -15.41 13.70
C ILE A 17 8.15 -14.05 14.38
N GLY A 18 8.44 -14.02 15.68
CA GLY A 18 8.70 -12.79 16.43
C GLY A 18 10.20 -12.65 16.69
N ASN A 19 10.69 -11.44 16.63
CA ASN A 19 12.08 -11.09 16.93
C ASN A 19 12.14 -9.67 17.52
N ASP A 20 13.25 -9.00 17.46
CA ASP A 20 13.48 -7.68 18.08
C ASP A 20 12.62 -6.56 17.46
N GLU A 21 11.95 -6.79 16.34
CA GLU A 21 11.03 -5.84 15.74
C GLU A 21 9.91 -5.36 16.69
N TYR A 22 9.51 -6.17 17.67
CA TYR A 22 8.47 -5.76 18.62
C TYR A 22 8.92 -4.60 19.53
N ILE A 23 10.21 -4.42 19.73
CA ILE A 23 10.76 -3.30 20.51
C ILE A 23 10.47 -2.00 19.76
N TRP A 24 10.70 -1.97 18.46
CA TRP A 24 10.48 -0.80 17.61
C TRP A 24 8.99 -0.47 17.48
N GLU A 25 8.16 -1.50 17.31
CA GLU A 25 6.70 -1.34 17.28
C GLU A 25 6.18 -0.72 18.59
N ALA A 26 6.76 -1.07 19.75
CA ALA A 26 6.39 -0.49 21.03
C ALA A 26 6.69 1.02 21.11
N TYR A 27 7.63 1.52 20.32
CA TYR A 27 7.93 2.95 20.17
C TYR A 27 7.19 3.62 19.01
N GLY A 28 6.26 2.92 18.36
CA GLY A 28 5.50 3.44 17.23
C GLY A 28 6.30 3.51 15.92
N VAL A 29 7.42 2.77 15.83
CA VAL A 29 8.21 2.64 14.61
C VAL A 29 7.82 1.34 13.91
N PRO A 30 7.06 1.40 12.79
CA PRO A 30 6.68 0.20 12.06
C PRO A 30 7.89 -0.57 11.58
N MET A 31 7.95 -1.86 11.91
CA MET A 31 9.04 -2.74 11.51
C MET A 31 8.51 -3.93 10.71
N ALA A 32 9.25 -4.27 9.66
CA ALA A 32 9.04 -5.50 8.91
C ALA A 32 10.24 -6.42 9.07
N SER A 33 9.97 -7.71 9.23
CA SER A 33 11.01 -8.74 9.33
C SER A 33 11.11 -9.51 8.01
N LEU A 34 12.32 -9.68 7.52
CA LEU A 34 12.64 -10.54 6.38
C LEU A 34 13.61 -11.61 6.85
N SER A 35 13.17 -12.86 6.92
CA SER A 35 14.01 -13.95 7.37
C SER A 35 13.85 -15.21 6.55
N ARG A 36 14.92 -16.04 6.53
CA ARG A 36 14.91 -17.40 6.00
C ARG A 36 14.75 -18.38 7.15
N PHE A 37 13.53 -18.56 7.60
CA PHE A 37 13.21 -19.36 8.76
C PHE A 37 12.08 -20.38 8.44
N PRO A 38 12.08 -21.57 9.01
CA PRO A 38 13.07 -22.15 9.93
C PRO A 38 14.31 -22.72 9.23
N TYR A 39 15.44 -22.78 9.95
CA TYR A 39 16.62 -23.54 9.55
C TYR A 39 17.12 -24.40 10.72
N PRO A 40 17.66 -25.61 10.44
CA PRO A 40 17.94 -26.61 11.49
C PRO A 40 19.01 -26.19 12.52
N GLU A 41 19.90 -25.32 12.12
CA GLU A 41 21.06 -24.87 12.91
C GLU A 41 20.70 -23.77 13.91
N TYR A 42 19.50 -23.18 13.81
CA TYR A 42 19.07 -22.07 14.65
C TYR A 42 19.22 -22.35 16.15
N HIS A 43 19.86 -21.44 16.87
CA HIS A 43 20.18 -21.54 18.30
C HIS A 43 21.06 -22.76 18.69
N SER A 44 21.92 -23.19 17.78
CA SER A 44 22.91 -24.24 18.05
C SER A 44 24.34 -23.78 17.71
N ASP A 45 25.34 -24.56 18.12
CA ASP A 45 26.76 -24.37 17.77
C ASP A 45 27.03 -24.53 16.27
N ARG A 46 26.10 -25.11 15.53
CA ARG A 46 26.14 -25.25 14.06
C ARG A 46 25.63 -24.01 13.32
N ASP A 47 25.05 -23.04 14.03
CA ASP A 47 24.68 -21.74 13.47
C ASP A 47 25.94 -20.87 13.35
N ASN A 48 26.71 -21.14 12.33
CA ASN A 48 28.01 -20.53 12.10
C ASN A 48 28.21 -20.21 10.61
N PHE A 49 29.35 -19.64 10.28
CA PHE A 49 29.65 -19.15 8.94
C PHE A 49 29.53 -20.21 7.83
N SER A 50 29.69 -21.51 8.16
CA SER A 50 29.63 -22.58 7.14
C SER A 50 28.26 -22.77 6.51
N ILE A 51 27.18 -22.29 7.14
CA ILE A 51 25.81 -22.34 6.58
C ILE A 51 25.46 -21.11 5.74
N MET A 52 26.35 -20.13 5.68
CA MET A 52 26.12 -18.90 4.90
C MET A 52 26.20 -19.22 3.41
N SER A 53 25.31 -18.60 2.65
CA SER A 53 25.26 -18.72 1.19
C SER A 53 25.33 -17.33 0.55
N GLU A 54 26.33 -17.11 -0.28
CA GLU A 54 26.45 -15.86 -1.05
C GLU A 54 25.23 -15.61 -1.93
N THR A 55 24.70 -16.64 -2.56
CA THR A 55 23.47 -16.54 -3.33
C THR A 55 22.29 -16.06 -2.48
N ALA A 56 22.12 -16.64 -1.29
CA ALA A 56 21.04 -16.27 -0.38
C ALA A 56 21.19 -14.83 0.16
N LEU A 57 22.42 -14.38 0.42
CA LEU A 57 22.70 -12.99 0.80
C LEU A 57 22.36 -12.01 -0.32
N ASN A 58 22.81 -12.30 -1.53
CA ASN A 58 22.52 -11.47 -2.70
C ASN A 58 21.02 -11.39 -2.99
N GLU A 59 20.27 -12.49 -2.82
CA GLU A 59 18.81 -12.47 -2.94
C GLU A 59 18.18 -11.56 -1.88
N ALA A 60 18.61 -11.63 -0.63
CA ALA A 60 18.09 -10.78 0.45
C ALA A 60 18.36 -9.30 0.16
N VAL A 61 19.59 -8.96 -0.25
CA VAL A 61 19.97 -7.60 -0.66
C VAL A 61 19.07 -7.11 -1.81
N ASN A 62 18.88 -7.93 -2.85
CA ASN A 62 18.05 -7.55 -3.99
C ASN A 62 16.59 -7.33 -3.61
N VAL A 63 16.04 -8.13 -2.70
CA VAL A 63 14.68 -7.93 -2.19
C VAL A 63 14.56 -6.62 -1.43
N LEU A 64 15.53 -6.31 -0.56
CA LEU A 64 15.55 -5.05 0.21
C LEU A 64 15.69 -3.84 -0.72
N LEU A 65 16.61 -3.86 -1.68
CA LEU A 65 16.77 -2.77 -2.64
C LEU A 65 15.49 -2.51 -3.43
N LYS A 66 14.85 -3.56 -3.94
CA LYS A 66 13.56 -3.42 -4.64
C LYS A 66 12.45 -2.89 -3.75
N ALA A 67 12.44 -3.24 -2.46
CA ALA A 67 11.48 -2.70 -1.52
C ALA A 67 11.71 -1.19 -1.27
N ILE A 68 12.98 -0.77 -1.13
CA ILE A 68 13.35 0.64 -0.98
C ILE A 68 12.98 1.42 -2.24
N GLU A 69 13.38 0.95 -3.42
CA GLU A 69 13.03 1.58 -4.71
C GLU A 69 11.51 1.74 -4.87
N TYR A 70 10.75 0.71 -4.48
CA TYR A 70 9.29 0.77 -4.51
C TYR A 70 8.74 1.85 -3.57
N LEU A 71 9.25 1.95 -2.35
CA LEU A 71 8.81 2.95 -1.37
C LEU A 71 9.18 4.37 -1.82
N GLU A 72 10.40 4.57 -2.31
CA GLU A 72 10.88 5.88 -2.79
C GLU A 72 10.16 6.36 -4.06
N SER A 73 9.79 5.42 -4.95
CA SER A 73 9.03 5.74 -6.15
C SER A 73 7.52 5.88 -5.94
N SER A 74 7.03 5.57 -4.74
CA SER A 74 5.60 5.53 -4.44
C SER A 74 5.13 6.86 -3.87
N THR A 75 4.19 7.50 -4.55
CA THR A 75 3.50 8.68 -4.00
C THR A 75 2.52 8.23 -2.90
N LEU A 76 2.76 8.70 -1.68
CA LEU A 76 1.92 8.46 -0.52
C LEU A 76 0.79 9.49 -0.42
N ILE A 77 -0.38 9.03 -0.05
CA ILE A 77 -1.59 9.83 0.14
C ILE A 77 -1.87 9.95 1.63
N PHE A 78 -1.86 11.16 2.13
CA PHE A 78 -2.18 11.48 3.53
C PHE A 78 -3.51 12.20 3.60
N LYS A 79 -4.50 11.61 4.29
CA LYS A 79 -5.80 12.23 4.52
C LYS A 79 -5.69 13.30 5.62
N LYS A 80 -6.22 14.50 5.38
CA LYS A 80 -6.15 15.67 6.30
C LYS A 80 -7.47 15.97 7.00
N PHE A 81 -8.45 15.09 6.92
CA PHE A 81 -9.74 15.22 7.59
C PHE A 81 -10.14 13.92 8.28
N GLN A 82 -11.10 14.01 9.19
CA GLN A 82 -11.69 12.85 9.85
C GLN A 82 -13.16 12.70 9.44
N GLY A 83 -13.64 11.46 9.48
CA GLY A 83 -15.01 11.16 9.11
C GLY A 83 -15.24 11.19 7.61
N ASN A 84 -16.51 11.36 7.24
CA ASN A 84 -16.95 11.44 5.85
C ASN A 84 -17.23 12.89 5.46
N ILE A 85 -17.12 13.20 4.17
CA ILE A 85 -17.45 14.51 3.60
C ILE A 85 -18.53 14.35 2.53
N CYS A 86 -19.36 15.35 2.38
CA CYS A 86 -20.36 15.38 1.31
C CYS A 86 -19.66 15.81 0.01
N LEU A 87 -19.37 14.84 -0.86
CA LEU A 87 -18.65 15.05 -2.11
C LEU A 87 -19.39 15.97 -3.08
N SER A 88 -20.73 15.99 -3.03
CA SER A 88 -21.59 16.85 -3.86
C SER A 88 -21.74 18.27 -3.32
N ASN A 89 -21.12 18.57 -2.16
CA ASN A 89 -21.10 19.94 -1.65
C ASN A 89 -20.33 20.82 -2.65
N PRO A 90 -20.90 21.96 -3.10
CA PRO A 90 -20.26 22.87 -4.07
C PRO A 90 -18.88 23.38 -3.60
N LYS A 91 -18.62 23.39 -2.29
CA LYS A 91 -17.31 23.75 -1.73
C LYS A 91 -16.23 22.79 -2.21
N TYR A 92 -16.54 21.50 -2.34
CA TYR A 92 -15.57 20.46 -2.70
C TYR A 92 -15.59 20.13 -4.18
N ASP A 93 -16.78 19.98 -4.76
CA ASP A 93 -16.95 19.63 -6.19
C ASP A 93 -16.16 18.35 -6.57
N LEU A 94 -16.26 17.35 -5.70
CA LEU A 94 -15.55 16.07 -5.85
C LEU A 94 -16.48 14.93 -6.23
N TYR A 95 -17.78 15.22 -6.36
CA TYR A 95 -18.77 14.23 -6.72
C TYR A 95 -18.56 13.77 -8.17
N ILE A 96 -18.62 12.48 -8.36
CA ILE A 96 -18.61 11.87 -9.70
C ILE A 96 -20.03 11.47 -9.99
N ASP A 97 -20.64 12.20 -10.92
CA ASP A 97 -21.97 11.89 -11.38
C ASP A 97 -21.91 10.61 -12.22
N THR A 98 -22.67 9.63 -11.79
CA THR A 98 -22.80 8.38 -12.52
C THR A 98 -23.92 8.45 -13.55
N GLU A 99 -24.43 9.68 -13.87
CA GLU A 99 -25.61 9.89 -14.69
C GLU A 99 -26.47 8.60 -14.75
N GLN A 100 -27.49 8.52 -13.92
CA GLN A 100 -28.45 7.46 -14.11
C GLN A 100 -29.32 7.86 -15.31
N PRO A 101 -29.10 7.31 -16.49
CA PRO A 101 -30.11 7.47 -17.54
C PRO A 101 -31.37 6.84 -16.97
N ALA A 102 -32.41 7.59 -16.95
CA ALA A 102 -33.73 7.03 -16.76
C ALA A 102 -33.84 5.82 -17.69
N PHE A 103 -33.93 4.62 -17.11
CA PHE A 103 -34.08 3.34 -17.80
C PHE A 103 -32.90 2.87 -18.70
N GLY A 104 -31.97 2.13 -18.14
CA GLY A 104 -31.31 1.03 -18.81
C GLY A 104 -29.84 1.18 -19.23
N ASN A 105 -29.22 2.33 -19.23
CA ASN A 105 -27.80 2.45 -19.47
C ASN A 105 -27.03 2.59 -18.15
N MET A 106 -26.28 1.56 -17.78
CA MET A 106 -25.33 1.68 -16.67
C MET A 106 -24.23 2.68 -17.06
N ALA A 107 -23.78 3.48 -16.09
CA ALA A 107 -22.58 4.31 -16.24
C ALA A 107 -21.42 3.45 -16.77
N SER A 108 -20.56 4.02 -17.60
CA SER A 108 -19.41 3.29 -18.13
C SER A 108 -18.60 2.69 -16.98
N GLU A 109 -17.93 1.57 -17.22
CA GLU A 109 -17.11 0.89 -16.20
C GLU A 109 -16.09 1.84 -15.56
N ASN A 110 -15.50 2.74 -16.35
CA ASN A 110 -14.56 3.73 -15.84
C ASN A 110 -15.21 4.73 -14.88
N VAL A 111 -16.43 5.18 -15.14
CA VAL A 111 -17.15 6.09 -14.24
C VAL A 111 -17.49 5.39 -12.92
N GLN A 112 -17.87 4.11 -12.97
CA GLN A 112 -18.09 3.32 -11.75
C GLN A 112 -16.81 3.16 -10.93
N LYS A 113 -15.67 2.89 -11.58
CA LYS A 113 -14.35 2.79 -10.93
C LYS A 113 -13.92 4.13 -10.31
N MET A 114 -14.14 5.23 -11.02
CA MET A 114 -13.86 6.57 -10.49
C MET A 114 -14.75 6.89 -9.29
N ARG A 115 -16.02 6.50 -9.32
CA ARG A 115 -16.91 6.65 -8.16
C ARG A 115 -16.42 5.83 -6.98
N LEU A 116 -16.00 4.58 -7.20
CA LEU A 116 -15.41 3.74 -6.16
C LEU A 116 -14.16 4.41 -5.56
N LEU A 117 -13.30 5.00 -6.38
CA LEU A 117 -12.14 5.76 -5.92
C LEU A 117 -12.56 6.91 -4.98
N ALA A 118 -13.57 7.69 -5.39
CA ALA A 118 -14.07 8.80 -4.58
C ALA A 118 -14.60 8.34 -3.21
N ASP A 119 -15.29 7.21 -3.17
CA ASP A 119 -15.85 6.64 -1.95
C ASP A 119 -14.78 5.98 -1.05
N LEU A 120 -13.65 5.51 -1.62
CA LEU A 120 -12.56 4.91 -0.87
C LEU A 120 -11.70 5.92 -0.11
N ILE A 121 -11.46 7.11 -0.66
CA ILE A 121 -10.57 8.11 -0.04
C ILE A 121 -11.00 8.46 1.40
N PRO A 122 -12.28 8.75 1.71
CA PRO A 122 -12.72 9.02 3.08
C PRO A 122 -12.47 7.85 4.04
N THR A 123 -12.42 6.61 3.54
CA THR A 123 -12.23 5.40 4.36
C THR A 123 -10.76 5.09 4.67
N LEU A 124 -9.83 5.85 4.15
CA LEU A 124 -8.41 5.65 4.43
C LEU A 124 -8.10 6.01 5.89
N HIS A 125 -7.66 5.04 6.67
CA HIS A 125 -7.26 5.21 8.08
C HIS A 125 -5.74 5.35 8.22
N GLN A 126 -4.98 4.88 7.23
CA GLN A 126 -3.52 4.94 7.16
C GLN A 126 -3.08 5.49 5.80
N PRO A 127 -1.90 6.10 5.71
CA PRO A 127 -1.35 6.48 4.43
C PRO A 127 -1.30 5.28 3.47
N THR A 128 -1.62 5.52 2.22
CA THR A 128 -1.60 4.51 1.16
C THR A 128 -0.95 5.07 -0.09
N THR A 129 -0.51 4.22 -1.01
CA THR A 129 0.09 4.69 -2.25
C THR A 129 -0.93 4.82 -3.37
N VAL A 130 -0.65 5.71 -4.34
CA VAL A 130 -1.43 5.82 -5.57
C VAL A 130 -1.55 4.47 -6.27
N LYS A 131 -0.46 3.71 -6.32
CA LYS A 131 -0.42 2.38 -6.93
C LYS A 131 -1.36 1.37 -6.25
N VAL A 132 -1.45 1.41 -4.91
CA VAL A 132 -2.39 0.55 -4.17
C VAL A 132 -3.83 0.94 -4.48
N LEU A 133 -4.17 2.23 -4.53
CA LEU A 133 -5.52 2.66 -4.91
C LEU A 133 -5.84 2.28 -6.36
N SER A 134 -4.92 2.54 -7.29
CA SER A 134 -5.04 2.13 -8.70
C SER A 134 -5.38 0.64 -8.81
N GLY A 135 -4.64 -0.22 -8.12
CA GLY A 135 -4.91 -1.66 -8.10
C GLY A 135 -6.26 -2.04 -7.48
N ARG A 136 -6.70 -1.32 -6.44
CA ARG A 136 -8.00 -1.58 -5.78
C ARG A 136 -9.20 -1.24 -6.65
N VAL A 137 -9.11 -0.15 -7.40
CA VAL A 137 -10.22 0.33 -8.22
C VAL A 137 -10.14 -0.12 -9.68
N GLY A 138 -8.98 -0.66 -10.10
CA GLY A 138 -8.76 -1.09 -11.48
C GLY A 138 -8.68 0.07 -12.47
N LEU A 139 -8.08 1.20 -12.05
CA LEU A 139 -7.82 2.37 -12.90
C LEU A 139 -6.32 2.57 -13.12
N PRO A 140 -5.89 3.14 -14.25
CA PRO A 140 -4.52 3.59 -14.43
C PRO A 140 -4.07 4.58 -13.35
N GLU A 141 -2.82 4.51 -12.93
CA GLU A 141 -2.27 5.42 -11.89
C GLU A 141 -2.40 6.89 -12.28
N ILE A 142 -2.29 7.20 -13.57
CA ILE A 142 -2.44 8.57 -14.07
C ILE A 142 -3.86 9.13 -13.83
N ASP A 143 -4.90 8.31 -14.00
CA ASP A 143 -6.27 8.73 -13.78
C ASP A 143 -6.55 8.91 -12.29
N VAL A 144 -6.03 8.00 -11.46
CA VAL A 144 -6.08 8.11 -10.00
C VAL A 144 -5.39 9.39 -9.54
N MET A 145 -4.17 9.65 -10.03
CA MET A 145 -3.40 10.84 -9.70
C MET A 145 -4.13 12.13 -10.10
N THR A 146 -4.70 12.16 -11.31
CA THR A 146 -5.47 13.31 -11.81
C THR A 146 -6.67 13.63 -10.92
N TYR A 147 -7.35 12.60 -10.43
CA TYR A 147 -8.47 12.79 -9.51
C TYR A 147 -8.00 13.21 -8.11
N LEU A 148 -6.93 12.62 -7.59
CA LEU A 148 -6.36 12.98 -6.29
C LEU A 148 -5.88 14.43 -6.26
N GLN A 149 -5.42 14.98 -7.39
CA GLN A 149 -5.01 16.37 -7.48
C GLN A 149 -6.15 17.33 -7.11
N LYS A 150 -7.39 17.03 -7.48
CA LYS A 150 -8.58 17.79 -7.06
C LYS A 150 -8.72 17.82 -5.54
N TRP A 151 -8.45 16.70 -4.86
CA TRP A 151 -8.51 16.62 -3.39
C TRP A 151 -7.38 17.43 -2.73
N VAL A 152 -6.20 17.45 -3.35
CA VAL A 152 -5.07 18.30 -2.90
C VAL A 152 -5.44 19.77 -2.99
N GLU A 153 -6.00 20.22 -4.11
CA GLU A 153 -6.46 21.59 -4.33
C GLU A 153 -7.50 22.05 -3.31
N LYS A 154 -8.31 21.13 -2.81
CA LYS A 154 -9.29 21.41 -1.73
C LYS A 154 -8.68 21.30 -0.32
N GLY A 155 -7.39 21.00 -0.20
CA GLY A 155 -6.69 20.85 1.07
C GLY A 155 -7.13 19.62 1.90
N LEU A 156 -7.76 18.63 1.25
CA LEU A 156 -8.32 17.44 1.91
C LEU A 156 -7.32 16.31 2.04
N ILE A 157 -6.35 16.24 1.13
CA ILE A 157 -5.24 15.28 1.19
C ILE A 157 -3.92 16.00 0.90
N GLU A 158 -2.84 15.30 1.21
CA GLU A 158 -1.47 15.69 0.85
C GLU A 158 -0.81 14.50 0.15
N LEU A 159 -0.05 14.78 -0.90
CA LEU A 159 0.76 13.79 -1.62
C LEU A 159 2.24 14.04 -1.27
N LYS A 160 2.96 12.97 -0.90
CA LYS A 160 4.39 12.99 -0.56
C LYS A 160 5.13 11.87 -1.27
#